data_945fe9754fa9050624fa280a95b704ab
#
_entry.id   945fe9754fa9050624fa280a95b704ab
#
_cell.length_a   1.000
_cell.length_b   1.000
_cell.length_c   1.000
_cell.angle_alpha   90.00
_cell.angle_beta   90.00
_cell.angle_gamma   90.00
#
_symmetry.space_group_name_H-M   'P 1'
#
loop_
_entity.id
_entity.type
_entity.pdbx_description
1 polymer ?
#
loop_
_entity_poly.entity_id
_entity_poly.type
_entity_poly.pdbx_seq_one_letter_code
_entity_poly.pdbx_strand_id
1 'polypeptide(L)'
;MHRYIGEMRTKNVIGFLILALLVSSCASVRDFDYTAEKVNLSNQNLKRIPSYIKRCKNLKELDLQNNRIKHIPAWVSSLDSLKEINLNNNRLRLTKADVRHIAKVERLLLVNNGIEKLPDNLGDLQCKTLVLMRNKLSSLPESFGDMKQIGNVIFYENNFESIPECIAHLKTLRQIDFYKNHIQEIPEFMGGLENLEQIYLSFNEIERIPDTLRNLKRLKYFYIHHNNLRFLPEWMAEMDSIERLGVGYNQLLELPDLAKMKSLYEFDGEHNLLDECPWSLVEKPGMEILILRDNFFKLTLEEELHLDTLGVIY
;
A
#
# COMPACT_ATOMS: atom_id res chain seq x y z
N MET A 1 -2.53 0.24 14.25
CA MET A 1 -3.42 -0.31 13.20
C MET A 1 -4.68 0.51 12.94
N HIS A 2 -5.45 0.96 13.95
CA HIS A 2 -6.64 1.82 13.74
C HIS A 2 -6.35 3.23 13.20
N ARG A 3 -5.15 3.80 13.40
CA ARG A 3 -4.75 5.11 12.84
C ARG A 3 -4.46 5.10 11.34
N TYR A 4 -4.00 3.98 10.79
CA TYR A 4 -3.65 3.87 9.36
C TYR A 4 -4.87 3.99 8.42
N ILE A 5 -6.04 3.57 8.89
CA ILE A 5 -7.31 3.73 8.15
C ILE A 5 -7.87 5.16 8.32
N GLY A 6 -7.46 5.89 9.35
CA GLY A 6 -7.95 7.24 9.68
C GLY A 6 -7.38 8.35 8.80
N GLU A 7 -6.11 8.29 8.41
CA GLU A 7 -5.47 9.36 7.61
C GLU A 7 -5.94 9.43 6.15
N MET A 8 -6.51 8.34 5.61
CA MET A 8 -7.19 8.40 4.31
C MET A 8 -8.61 9.00 4.37
N ARG A 9 -9.14 9.34 5.57
CA ARG A 9 -10.52 9.81 5.74
C ARG A 9 -10.71 11.32 5.96
N THR A 10 -9.67 12.10 6.19
CA THR A 10 -9.85 13.51 6.53
C THR A 10 -9.12 14.45 5.59
N LYS A 11 -9.65 14.67 4.38
CA LYS A 11 -9.67 15.97 3.72
C LYS A 11 -10.60 15.93 2.51
N ASN A 12 -11.66 16.67 2.61
CA ASN A 12 -12.67 17.12 1.64
C ASN A 12 -14.06 16.52 1.80
N VAL A 13 -14.74 17.03 2.83
CA VAL A 13 -16.21 17.06 2.88
C VAL A 13 -16.63 18.44 2.40
N ILE A 14 -17.02 18.57 1.14
CA ILE A 14 -17.98 19.60 0.63
C ILE A 14 -18.51 19.08 -0.71
N GLY A 15 -19.83 18.91 -0.81
CA GLY A 15 -20.54 18.76 -2.07
C GLY A 15 -20.90 17.34 -2.50
N PHE A 16 -21.49 16.51 -1.64
CA PHE A 16 -22.21 15.31 -2.09
C PHE A 16 -23.66 15.65 -2.42
N LEU A 17 -23.99 15.74 -3.70
CA LEU A 17 -25.34 15.48 -4.15
C LEU A 17 -25.50 13.96 -4.30
N ILE A 18 -26.06 13.31 -3.26
CA ILE A 18 -26.48 11.91 -3.33
C ILE A 18 -27.72 11.86 -4.18
N LEU A 19 -27.59 11.45 -5.44
CA LEU A 19 -28.73 11.04 -6.25
C LEU A 19 -28.78 9.51 -6.24
N ALA A 20 -29.35 8.95 -5.17
CA ALA A 20 -29.75 7.54 -5.13
C ALA A 20 -30.99 7.39 -6.01
N LEU A 21 -30.80 6.97 -7.27
CA LEU A 21 -31.91 6.61 -8.17
C LEU A 21 -31.94 5.09 -8.36
N LEU A 22 -33.00 4.52 -7.84
CA LEU A 22 -33.44 3.15 -8.12
C LEU A 22 -33.64 2.98 -9.64
N VAL A 23 -32.76 2.20 -10.29
CA VAL A 23 -32.87 1.92 -11.72
C VAL A 23 -33.89 0.81 -11.92
N SER A 24 -35.14 1.19 -12.05
CA SER A 24 -36.15 0.37 -12.72
C SER A 24 -37.15 1.27 -13.47
N SER A 25 -36.68 2.03 -14.44
CA SER A 25 -37.47 2.51 -15.57
C SER A 25 -36.67 3.48 -16.45
N CYS A 26 -36.97 3.56 -17.73
CA CYS A 26 -36.41 4.48 -18.73
C CYS A 26 -36.52 5.99 -18.41
N ALA A 27 -37.16 6.38 -17.32
CA ALA A 27 -37.36 7.77 -16.92
C ALA A 27 -36.13 8.41 -16.27
N SER A 28 -35.25 7.62 -15.62
CA SER A 28 -34.11 8.11 -14.81
C SER A 28 -32.88 8.58 -15.60
N VAL A 29 -32.79 8.28 -16.90
CA VAL A 29 -31.66 8.68 -17.76
C VAL A 29 -31.82 10.10 -18.33
N ARG A 30 -33.03 10.69 -18.30
CA ARG A 30 -33.32 12.01 -18.89
C ARG A 30 -32.71 13.17 -18.08
N ASP A 31 -32.58 13.01 -16.77
CA ASP A 31 -32.10 14.05 -15.85
C ASP A 31 -30.63 13.84 -15.41
N PHE A 32 -29.91 12.96 -16.09
CA PHE A 32 -28.51 12.69 -15.75
C PHE A 32 -27.60 13.81 -16.25
N ASP A 33 -26.74 14.35 -15.34
CA ASP A 33 -25.76 15.38 -15.69
C ASP A 33 -24.59 14.81 -16.47
N TYR A 34 -24.60 14.98 -17.78
CA TYR A 34 -23.52 14.50 -18.66
C TYR A 34 -22.30 15.41 -18.69
N THR A 35 -22.33 16.57 -17.99
CA THR A 35 -21.17 17.46 -17.83
C THR A 35 -20.35 17.18 -16.59
N ALA A 36 -20.84 16.29 -15.73
CA ALA A 36 -20.21 15.95 -14.46
C ALA A 36 -18.77 15.44 -14.63
N GLU A 37 -17.86 15.95 -13.81
CA GLU A 37 -16.48 15.48 -13.72
C GLU A 37 -16.34 14.23 -12.84
N LYS A 38 -17.30 13.99 -11.95
CA LYS A 38 -17.32 12.84 -11.03
C LYS A 38 -18.68 12.17 -11.08
N VAL A 39 -18.67 10.85 -11.26
CA VAL A 39 -19.88 10.04 -11.26
C VAL A 39 -19.74 8.93 -10.25
N ASN A 40 -20.71 8.84 -9.33
CA ASN A 40 -20.80 7.77 -8.34
C ASN A 40 -21.97 6.84 -8.68
N LEU A 41 -21.64 5.59 -9.01
CA LEU A 41 -22.56 4.49 -9.26
C LEU A 41 -22.32 3.32 -8.30
N SER A 42 -21.77 3.60 -7.11
CA SER A 42 -21.52 2.59 -6.09
C SER A 42 -22.82 1.98 -5.55
N ASN A 43 -22.74 0.72 -5.08
CA ASN A 43 -23.85 0.03 -4.39
C ASN A 43 -25.13 -0.16 -5.22
N GLN A 44 -25.05 -0.20 -6.56
CA GLN A 44 -26.22 -0.28 -7.44
C GLN A 44 -26.47 -1.68 -8.02
N ASN A 45 -25.74 -2.69 -7.51
CA ASN A 45 -25.91 -4.08 -7.99
C ASN A 45 -25.67 -4.25 -9.50
N LEU A 46 -24.88 -3.36 -10.11
CA LEU A 46 -24.61 -3.32 -11.53
C LEU A 46 -23.80 -4.54 -11.97
N LYS A 47 -24.24 -5.22 -13.03
CA LYS A 47 -23.47 -6.30 -13.69
C LYS A 47 -22.55 -5.76 -14.80
N ARG A 48 -22.82 -4.56 -15.29
CA ARG A 48 -22.07 -3.87 -16.36
C ARG A 48 -22.05 -2.39 -16.10
N ILE A 49 -21.03 -1.69 -16.61
CA ILE A 49 -20.98 -0.22 -16.58
C ILE A 49 -22.05 0.31 -17.53
N PRO A 50 -22.96 1.21 -17.09
CA PRO A 50 -24.04 1.71 -17.92
C PRO A 50 -23.53 2.52 -19.12
N SER A 51 -24.04 2.23 -20.31
CA SER A 51 -23.53 2.83 -21.56
C SER A 51 -23.80 4.33 -21.70
N TYR A 52 -24.74 4.91 -20.95
CA TYR A 52 -24.98 6.34 -20.97
C TYR A 52 -23.79 7.15 -20.43
N ILE A 53 -22.92 6.57 -19.59
CA ILE A 53 -21.69 7.20 -19.06
C ILE A 53 -20.74 7.61 -20.19
N LYS A 54 -20.74 6.95 -21.35
CA LYS A 54 -19.89 7.33 -22.51
C LYS A 54 -20.14 8.77 -23.00
N ARG A 55 -21.27 9.38 -22.60
CA ARG A 55 -21.64 10.76 -22.94
C ARG A 55 -20.95 11.78 -22.02
N CYS A 56 -20.43 11.37 -20.87
CA CYS A 56 -19.76 12.24 -19.89
C CYS A 56 -18.33 12.55 -20.33
N LYS A 57 -18.13 13.46 -21.27
CA LYS A 57 -16.81 13.73 -21.85
C LYS A 57 -15.83 14.41 -20.90
N ASN A 58 -16.35 15.09 -19.88
CA ASN A 58 -15.52 15.75 -18.85
C ASN A 58 -15.22 14.86 -17.64
N LEU A 59 -15.67 13.59 -17.65
CA LEU A 59 -15.55 12.68 -16.52
C LEU A 59 -14.08 12.41 -16.15
N LYS A 60 -13.70 12.73 -14.93
CA LYS A 60 -12.37 12.50 -14.35
C LYS A 60 -12.34 11.32 -13.38
N GLU A 61 -13.42 11.12 -12.62
CA GLU A 61 -13.51 10.09 -11.59
C GLU A 61 -14.80 9.28 -11.75
N LEU A 62 -14.68 7.96 -11.84
CA LEU A 62 -15.79 7.02 -11.93
C LEU A 62 -15.77 6.04 -10.77
N ASP A 63 -16.71 6.18 -9.84
CA ASP A 63 -16.88 5.27 -8.73
C ASP A 63 -17.92 4.20 -9.05
N LEU A 64 -17.48 2.96 -9.11
CA LEU A 64 -18.26 1.75 -9.41
C LEU A 64 -18.16 0.71 -8.29
N GLN A 65 -17.68 1.09 -7.10
CA GLN A 65 -17.48 0.15 -6.00
C GLN A 65 -18.77 -0.56 -5.56
N ASN A 66 -18.63 -1.74 -4.96
CA ASN A 66 -19.74 -2.52 -4.42
C ASN A 66 -20.81 -2.87 -5.47
N ASN A 67 -20.38 -3.36 -6.63
CA ASN A 67 -21.23 -3.82 -7.71
C ASN A 67 -20.93 -5.29 -8.08
N ARG A 68 -21.35 -5.75 -9.24
CA ARG A 68 -21.11 -7.11 -9.78
C ARG A 68 -20.46 -7.08 -11.17
N ILE A 69 -19.68 -6.04 -11.44
CA ILE A 69 -19.04 -5.79 -12.74
C ILE A 69 -17.95 -6.83 -12.97
N LYS A 70 -17.89 -7.37 -14.19
CA LYS A 70 -16.91 -8.39 -14.59
C LYS A 70 -15.90 -7.90 -15.63
N HIS A 71 -16.29 -6.93 -16.46
CA HIS A 71 -15.48 -6.43 -17.57
C HIS A 71 -15.67 -4.92 -17.76
N ILE A 72 -14.68 -4.29 -18.36
CA ILE A 72 -14.66 -2.87 -18.70
C ILE A 72 -14.98 -2.73 -20.19
N PRO A 73 -16.07 -2.07 -20.58
CA PRO A 73 -16.48 -1.98 -21.99
C PRO A 73 -15.53 -1.08 -22.80
N ALA A 74 -15.39 -1.37 -24.10
CA ALA A 74 -14.48 -0.66 -24.99
C ALA A 74 -14.67 0.86 -25.04
N TRP A 75 -15.91 1.35 -24.93
CA TRP A 75 -16.20 2.78 -24.98
C TRP A 75 -15.59 3.58 -23.81
N VAL A 76 -15.12 2.93 -22.72
CA VAL A 76 -14.42 3.61 -21.63
C VAL A 76 -13.15 4.29 -22.15
N SER A 77 -12.46 3.72 -23.14
CA SER A 77 -11.28 4.31 -23.78
C SER A 77 -11.56 5.65 -24.48
N SER A 78 -12.85 5.99 -24.74
CA SER A 78 -13.27 7.27 -25.32
C SER A 78 -13.53 8.36 -24.28
N LEU A 79 -13.31 8.08 -23.00
CA LEU A 79 -13.38 9.04 -21.90
C LEU A 79 -11.98 9.63 -21.67
N ASP A 80 -11.57 10.57 -22.53
CA ASP A 80 -10.19 11.09 -22.55
C ASP A 80 -9.79 11.85 -21.28
N SER A 81 -10.76 12.35 -20.51
CA SER A 81 -10.53 13.05 -19.24
C SER A 81 -10.45 12.11 -18.03
N LEU A 82 -10.78 10.82 -18.19
CA LEU A 82 -10.90 9.87 -17.08
C LEU A 82 -9.52 9.54 -16.48
N LYS A 83 -9.36 9.89 -15.21
CA LYS A 83 -8.11 9.70 -14.46
C LYS A 83 -8.21 8.60 -13.40
N GLU A 84 -9.37 8.44 -12.80
CA GLU A 84 -9.58 7.47 -11.72
C GLU A 84 -10.80 6.59 -11.99
N ILE A 85 -10.61 5.27 -11.80
CA ILE A 85 -11.70 4.29 -11.77
C ILE A 85 -11.61 3.51 -10.45
N ASN A 86 -12.71 3.55 -9.68
CA ASN A 86 -12.88 2.73 -8.50
C ASN A 86 -13.80 1.54 -8.81
N LEU A 87 -13.22 0.35 -8.89
CA LEU A 87 -13.90 -0.93 -9.11
C LEU A 87 -13.80 -1.85 -7.88
N ASN A 88 -13.59 -1.29 -6.68
CA ASN A 88 -13.49 -2.07 -5.45
C ASN A 88 -14.75 -2.90 -5.20
N ASN A 89 -14.60 -4.09 -4.62
CA ASN A 89 -15.70 -4.97 -4.28
C ASN A 89 -16.61 -5.29 -5.49
N ASN A 90 -16.00 -5.77 -6.56
CA ASN A 90 -16.67 -6.24 -7.76
C ASN A 90 -16.34 -7.71 -8.05
N ARG A 91 -16.50 -8.15 -9.28
CA ARG A 91 -16.16 -9.50 -9.74
C ARG A 91 -15.32 -9.46 -11.02
N LEU A 92 -14.41 -8.47 -11.06
CA LEU A 92 -13.67 -8.15 -12.27
C LEU A 92 -12.76 -9.33 -12.67
N ARG A 93 -12.81 -9.69 -13.95
CA ARG A 93 -11.88 -10.60 -14.60
C ARG A 93 -11.06 -9.78 -15.58
N LEU A 94 -9.98 -9.16 -15.07
CA LEU A 94 -9.17 -8.26 -15.86
C LEU A 94 -8.54 -9.00 -17.04
N THR A 95 -8.92 -8.63 -18.25
CA THR A 95 -8.43 -9.22 -19.50
C THR A 95 -7.52 -8.25 -20.25
N LYS A 96 -6.80 -8.74 -21.29
CA LYS A 96 -6.01 -7.86 -22.18
C LYS A 96 -6.85 -6.75 -22.83
N ALA A 97 -8.13 -7.01 -23.10
CA ALA A 97 -9.05 -6.02 -23.62
C ALA A 97 -9.40 -4.96 -22.57
N ASP A 98 -9.71 -5.37 -21.35
CA ASP A 98 -10.02 -4.45 -20.25
C ASP A 98 -8.84 -3.47 -20.01
N VAL A 99 -7.59 -3.96 -20.01
CA VAL A 99 -6.37 -3.13 -19.87
C VAL A 99 -6.32 -2.05 -20.96
N ARG A 100 -6.53 -2.40 -22.24
CA ARG A 100 -6.53 -1.43 -23.35
C ARG A 100 -7.64 -0.37 -23.17
N HIS A 101 -8.78 -0.74 -22.60
CA HIS A 101 -9.91 0.17 -22.40
C HIS A 101 -9.64 1.23 -21.34
N ILE A 102 -8.68 0.99 -20.43
CA ILE A 102 -8.32 1.89 -19.32
C ILE A 102 -6.84 2.30 -19.35
N ALA A 103 -6.15 2.15 -20.48
CA ALA A 103 -4.71 2.38 -20.57
C ALA A 103 -4.26 3.78 -20.10
N LYS A 104 -5.11 4.80 -20.22
CA LYS A 104 -4.84 6.20 -19.81
C LYS A 104 -5.19 6.54 -18.37
N VAL A 105 -5.78 5.59 -17.62
CA VAL A 105 -6.21 5.83 -16.23
C VAL A 105 -4.98 5.95 -15.32
N GLU A 106 -4.92 7.02 -14.54
CA GLU A 106 -3.79 7.30 -13.64
C GLU A 106 -3.91 6.57 -12.29
N ARG A 107 -5.14 6.33 -11.83
CA ARG A 107 -5.42 5.67 -10.55
C ARG A 107 -6.46 4.56 -10.73
N LEU A 108 -6.06 3.32 -10.48
CA LEU A 108 -6.90 2.13 -10.65
C LEU A 108 -7.07 1.40 -9.31
N LEU A 109 -8.31 1.34 -8.83
CA LEU A 109 -8.65 0.69 -7.57
C LEU A 109 -9.42 -0.61 -7.84
N LEU A 110 -8.84 -1.74 -7.46
CA LEU A 110 -9.34 -3.10 -7.75
C LEU A 110 -9.43 -3.97 -6.48
N VAL A 111 -9.67 -3.36 -5.32
CA VAL A 111 -9.75 -4.06 -4.03
C VAL A 111 -10.85 -5.11 -4.07
N ASN A 112 -10.57 -6.32 -3.56
CA ASN A 112 -11.55 -7.39 -3.35
C ASN A 112 -12.38 -7.72 -4.62
N ASN A 113 -11.68 -8.17 -5.66
CA ASN A 113 -12.30 -8.61 -6.91
C ASN A 113 -12.15 -10.12 -7.15
N GLY A 114 -11.35 -10.81 -6.33
CA GLY A 114 -11.02 -12.22 -6.51
C GLY A 114 -10.09 -12.47 -7.70
N ILE A 115 -9.24 -11.49 -8.07
CA ILE A 115 -8.29 -11.59 -9.17
C ILE A 115 -7.18 -12.58 -8.79
N GLU A 116 -7.00 -13.62 -9.59
CA GLU A 116 -5.96 -14.64 -9.41
C GLU A 116 -4.75 -14.41 -10.34
N LYS A 117 -5.00 -13.82 -11.51
CA LYS A 117 -3.97 -13.52 -12.51
C LYS A 117 -4.22 -12.18 -13.19
N LEU A 118 -3.15 -11.49 -13.53
CA LEU A 118 -3.16 -10.27 -14.32
C LEU A 118 -2.76 -10.58 -15.77
N PRO A 119 -3.30 -9.84 -16.78
CA PRO A 119 -3.00 -10.09 -18.19
C PRO A 119 -1.59 -9.60 -18.57
N ASP A 120 -0.96 -10.28 -19.56
CA ASP A 120 0.43 -10.03 -19.99
C ASP A 120 0.68 -8.66 -20.64
N ASN A 121 -0.35 -7.86 -20.86
CA ASN A 121 -0.20 -6.49 -21.35
C ASN A 121 -0.46 -5.43 -20.27
N LEU A 122 -0.27 -5.77 -19.00
CA LEU A 122 -0.51 -4.82 -17.90
C LEU A 122 0.41 -3.61 -17.98
N GLY A 123 1.60 -3.76 -18.54
CA GLY A 123 2.55 -2.67 -18.81
C GLY A 123 2.05 -1.55 -19.74
N ASP A 124 0.97 -1.79 -20.51
CA ASP A 124 0.34 -0.78 -21.33
C ASP A 124 -0.35 0.33 -20.51
N LEU A 125 -0.59 0.10 -19.21
CA LEU A 125 -1.23 1.08 -18.33
C LEU A 125 -0.29 2.26 -18.03
N GLN A 126 -0.80 3.47 -18.17
CA GLN A 126 -0.13 4.71 -17.75
C GLN A 126 -0.43 5.04 -16.27
N CYS A 127 -0.68 4.00 -15.49
CA CYS A 127 -1.13 4.11 -14.11
C CYS A 127 0.01 4.59 -13.19
N LYS A 128 -0.32 5.53 -12.30
CA LYS A 128 0.58 6.05 -11.26
C LYS A 128 0.35 5.34 -9.92
N THR A 129 -0.89 4.91 -9.69
CA THR A 129 -1.30 4.19 -8.49
C THR A 129 -2.17 3.00 -8.86
N LEU A 130 -1.73 1.80 -8.48
CA LEU A 130 -2.46 0.56 -8.68
C LEU A 130 -2.72 -0.12 -7.33
N VAL A 131 -4.00 -0.30 -6.99
CA VAL A 131 -4.43 -0.92 -5.74
C VAL A 131 -5.11 -2.25 -6.03
N LEU A 132 -4.44 -3.33 -5.64
CA LEU A 132 -4.87 -4.73 -5.84
C LEU A 132 -5.08 -5.48 -4.52
N MET A 133 -5.39 -4.75 -3.45
CA MET A 133 -5.63 -5.32 -2.11
C MET A 133 -6.72 -6.39 -2.12
N ARG A 134 -6.58 -7.39 -1.23
CA ARG A 134 -7.61 -8.43 -1.01
C ARG A 134 -8.03 -9.15 -2.29
N ASN A 135 -7.02 -9.57 -3.05
CA ASN A 135 -7.21 -10.44 -4.21
C ASN A 135 -6.56 -11.80 -3.94
N LYS A 136 -6.26 -12.56 -4.98
CA LYS A 136 -5.66 -13.90 -4.86
C LYS A 136 -4.40 -14.03 -5.72
N LEU A 137 -3.68 -12.90 -5.88
CA LEU A 137 -2.49 -12.85 -6.70
C LEU A 137 -1.33 -13.58 -6.02
N SER A 138 -0.62 -14.42 -6.76
CA SER A 138 0.64 -15.06 -6.34
C SER A 138 1.81 -14.70 -7.26
N SER A 139 1.54 -14.03 -8.39
CA SER A 139 2.56 -13.61 -9.36
C SER A 139 2.12 -12.38 -10.14
N LEU A 140 3.08 -11.73 -10.81
CA LEU A 140 2.85 -10.63 -11.75
C LEU A 140 3.33 -11.06 -13.14
N PRO A 141 2.71 -10.55 -14.23
CA PRO A 141 3.25 -10.74 -15.58
C PRO A 141 4.54 -9.91 -15.75
N GLU A 142 5.48 -10.38 -16.58
CA GLU A 142 6.73 -9.67 -16.88
C GLU A 142 6.50 -8.22 -17.34
N SER A 143 5.45 -7.99 -18.12
CA SER A 143 5.07 -6.65 -18.58
C SER A 143 4.71 -5.68 -17.46
N PHE A 144 4.50 -6.15 -16.22
CA PHE A 144 4.32 -5.26 -15.07
C PHE A 144 5.52 -4.34 -14.88
N GLY A 145 6.73 -4.84 -15.18
CA GLY A 145 7.98 -4.07 -15.13
C GLY A 145 8.05 -2.94 -16.16
N ASP A 146 7.17 -2.93 -17.18
CA ASP A 146 7.11 -1.89 -18.21
C ASP A 146 6.25 -0.67 -17.81
N MET A 147 5.63 -0.68 -16.64
CA MET A 147 4.79 0.42 -16.14
C MET A 147 5.63 1.65 -15.75
N LYS A 148 6.01 2.46 -16.73
CA LYS A 148 7.00 3.55 -16.58
C LYS A 148 6.60 4.69 -15.64
N GLN A 149 5.31 4.82 -15.30
CA GLN A 149 4.80 5.92 -14.46
C GLN A 149 4.35 5.47 -13.08
N ILE A 150 4.43 4.17 -12.80
CA ILE A 150 3.92 3.63 -11.54
C ILE A 150 4.75 4.15 -10.34
N GLY A 151 4.08 4.82 -9.42
CA GLY A 151 4.69 5.32 -8.18
C GLY A 151 4.25 4.52 -6.96
N ASN A 152 3.03 3.98 -6.97
CA ASN A 152 2.50 3.27 -5.82
C ASN A 152 1.81 1.98 -6.25
N VAL A 153 2.23 0.86 -5.66
CA VAL A 153 1.60 -0.45 -5.84
C VAL A 153 1.22 -1.04 -4.49
N ILE A 154 -0.02 -1.54 -4.36
CA ILE A 154 -0.55 -2.04 -3.11
C ILE A 154 -1.14 -3.43 -3.33
N PHE A 155 -0.44 -4.44 -2.81
CA PHE A 155 -0.78 -5.87 -2.88
C PHE A 155 -1.19 -6.46 -1.52
N TYR A 156 -1.60 -5.63 -0.57
CA TYR A 156 -2.07 -6.01 0.76
C TYR A 156 -3.10 -7.17 0.70
N GLU A 157 -2.95 -8.20 1.54
CA GLU A 157 -3.81 -9.40 1.57
C GLU A 157 -3.94 -10.08 0.18
N ASN A 158 -2.83 -10.67 -0.29
CA ASN A 158 -2.76 -11.54 -1.47
C ASN A 158 -2.01 -12.83 -1.11
N ASN A 159 -1.54 -13.60 -2.10
CA ASN A 159 -0.90 -14.90 -1.90
C ASN A 159 0.54 -14.93 -2.48
N PHE A 160 1.27 -13.83 -2.40
CA PHE A 160 2.66 -13.79 -2.88
C PHE A 160 3.58 -14.51 -1.89
N GLU A 161 4.36 -15.47 -2.39
CA GLU A 161 5.43 -16.15 -1.63
C GLU A 161 6.81 -15.48 -1.84
N SER A 162 6.92 -14.65 -2.87
CA SER A 162 8.11 -13.86 -3.19
C SER A 162 7.73 -12.52 -3.83
N ILE A 163 8.62 -11.52 -3.75
CA ILE A 163 8.48 -10.27 -4.50
C ILE A 163 8.91 -10.51 -5.95
N PRO A 164 8.00 -10.35 -6.94
CA PRO A 164 8.29 -10.67 -8.35
C PRO A 164 9.42 -9.84 -8.96
N GLU A 165 10.32 -10.48 -9.72
CA GLU A 165 11.53 -9.85 -10.27
C GLU A 165 11.25 -8.70 -11.23
N CYS A 166 10.12 -8.73 -11.97
CA CYS A 166 9.71 -7.64 -12.85
C CYS A 166 9.61 -6.28 -12.14
N ILE A 167 9.41 -6.26 -10.80
CA ILE A 167 9.40 -5.04 -9.98
C ILE A 167 10.75 -4.31 -10.01
N ALA A 168 11.86 -5.00 -10.23
CA ALA A 168 13.21 -4.41 -10.35
C ALA A 168 13.31 -3.29 -11.43
N HIS A 169 12.43 -3.33 -12.42
CA HIS A 169 12.39 -2.37 -13.52
C HIS A 169 11.62 -1.08 -13.20
N LEU A 170 10.85 -1.04 -12.11
CA LEU A 170 9.98 0.08 -11.75
C LEU A 170 10.73 1.21 -11.04
N LYS A 171 11.62 1.90 -11.75
CA LYS A 171 12.49 2.93 -11.17
C LYS A 171 11.74 4.18 -10.66
N THR A 172 10.48 4.34 -10.99
CA THR A 172 9.62 5.44 -10.48
C THR A 172 8.87 5.10 -9.20
N LEU A 173 9.01 3.85 -8.71
CA LEU A 173 8.28 3.35 -7.56
C LEU A 173 8.70 4.09 -6.28
N ARG A 174 7.71 4.59 -5.53
CA ARG A 174 7.86 5.28 -4.25
C ARG A 174 7.27 4.51 -3.09
N GLN A 175 6.20 3.76 -3.36
CA GLN A 175 5.54 2.94 -2.35
C GLN A 175 5.30 1.53 -2.87
N ILE A 176 5.68 0.56 -2.04
CA ILE A 176 5.36 -0.85 -2.24
C ILE A 176 4.74 -1.43 -0.97
N ASP A 177 3.62 -2.11 -1.13
CA ASP A 177 2.90 -2.70 -0.01
C ASP A 177 2.54 -4.16 -0.32
N PHE A 178 3.21 -5.07 0.39
CA PHE A 178 2.94 -6.51 0.43
C PHE A 178 2.50 -6.97 1.83
N TYR A 179 1.90 -6.07 2.61
CA TYR A 179 1.37 -6.43 3.92
C TYR A 179 0.46 -7.66 3.82
N LYS A 180 0.65 -8.63 4.73
CA LYS A 180 -0.15 -9.85 4.83
C LYS A 180 -0.18 -10.66 3.52
N ASN A 181 0.99 -11.18 3.21
CA ASN A 181 1.28 -12.16 2.16
C ASN A 181 2.07 -13.34 2.78
N HIS A 182 2.83 -14.10 2.01
CA HIS A 182 3.64 -15.24 2.43
C HIS A 182 5.11 -15.07 2.00
N ILE A 183 5.60 -13.83 1.93
CA ILE A 183 6.94 -13.52 1.43
C ILE A 183 7.98 -14.01 2.42
N GLN A 184 8.94 -14.81 1.95
CA GLN A 184 9.98 -15.43 2.76
C GLN A 184 11.29 -14.62 2.74
N GLU A 185 11.53 -13.84 1.68
CA GLU A 185 12.74 -13.05 1.56
C GLU A 185 12.49 -11.70 0.87
N ILE A 186 13.29 -10.71 1.22
CA ILE A 186 13.39 -9.44 0.48
C ILE A 186 14.52 -9.62 -0.54
N PRO A 187 14.23 -9.58 -1.86
CA PRO A 187 15.27 -9.83 -2.86
C PRO A 187 16.24 -8.65 -2.98
N GLU A 188 17.50 -8.95 -3.32
CA GLU A 188 18.60 -7.99 -3.44
C GLU A 188 18.29 -6.84 -4.43
N PHE A 189 17.51 -7.09 -5.48
CA PHE A 189 17.16 -6.06 -6.46
C PHE A 189 16.36 -4.89 -5.86
N MET A 190 15.70 -5.08 -4.73
CA MET A 190 14.94 -4.04 -4.04
C MET A 190 15.81 -2.81 -3.71
N GLY A 191 17.10 -3.02 -3.39
CA GLY A 191 18.05 -1.94 -3.15
C GLY A 191 18.34 -1.06 -4.37
N GLY A 192 17.97 -1.50 -5.58
CA GLY A 192 18.06 -0.72 -6.82
C GLY A 192 16.83 0.15 -7.12
N LEU A 193 15.83 0.17 -6.25
CA LEU A 193 14.63 1.01 -6.36
C LEU A 193 14.81 2.31 -5.57
N GLU A 194 15.80 3.10 -5.95
CA GLU A 194 16.32 4.25 -5.21
C GLU A 194 15.30 5.35 -4.88
N ASN A 195 14.13 5.34 -5.54
CA ASN A 195 13.04 6.28 -5.29
C ASN A 195 12.04 5.79 -4.24
N LEU A 196 12.22 4.59 -3.67
CA LEU A 196 11.33 4.08 -2.62
C LEU A 196 11.41 4.97 -1.37
N GLU A 197 10.23 5.39 -0.94
CA GLU A 197 9.97 6.18 0.26
C GLU A 197 9.26 5.34 1.32
N GLN A 198 8.51 4.32 0.91
CA GLN A 198 7.66 3.53 1.81
C GLN A 198 7.66 2.06 1.42
N ILE A 199 7.99 1.19 2.39
CA ILE A 199 7.98 -0.27 2.27
C ILE A 199 7.13 -0.85 3.39
N TYR A 200 6.09 -1.61 3.02
CA TYR A 200 5.20 -2.30 3.95
C TYR A 200 5.27 -3.80 3.68
N LEU A 201 5.91 -4.54 4.60
CA LEU A 201 6.16 -5.98 4.52
C LEU A 201 5.67 -6.73 5.77
N SER A 202 4.86 -6.09 6.61
CA SER A 202 4.35 -6.71 7.84
C SER A 202 3.42 -7.88 7.53
N PHE A 203 3.38 -8.86 8.46
CA PHE A 203 2.62 -10.11 8.32
C PHE A 203 3.06 -10.92 7.09
N ASN A 204 4.34 -11.31 7.10
CA ASN A 204 4.98 -12.19 6.13
C ASN A 204 5.86 -13.21 6.88
N GLU A 205 6.75 -13.89 6.19
CA GLU A 205 7.62 -14.94 6.72
C GLU A 205 9.11 -14.60 6.59
N ILE A 206 9.45 -13.30 6.55
CA ILE A 206 10.78 -12.77 6.24
C ILE A 206 11.73 -13.03 7.41
N GLU A 207 12.90 -13.62 7.12
CA GLU A 207 13.91 -13.96 8.11
C GLU A 207 15.09 -12.97 8.16
N ARG A 208 15.33 -12.20 7.08
CA ARG A 208 16.47 -11.29 6.97
C ARG A 208 16.20 -10.08 6.09
N ILE A 209 16.94 -9.00 6.35
CA ILE A 209 16.97 -7.78 5.55
C ILE A 209 18.25 -7.77 4.72
N PRO A 210 18.19 -7.73 3.38
CA PRO A 210 19.37 -7.79 2.52
C PRO A 210 20.19 -6.49 2.58
N ASP A 211 21.51 -6.61 2.45
CA ASP A 211 22.45 -5.50 2.56
C ASP A 211 22.23 -4.40 1.53
N THR A 212 21.64 -4.73 0.39
CA THR A 212 21.36 -3.77 -0.68
C THR A 212 20.34 -2.72 -0.28
N LEU A 213 19.47 -2.98 0.71
CA LEU A 213 18.49 -1.98 1.16
C LEU A 213 19.15 -0.72 1.76
N ARG A 214 20.42 -0.77 2.20
CA ARG A 214 21.18 0.42 2.59
C ARG A 214 21.31 1.50 1.50
N ASN A 215 21.05 1.14 0.24
CA ASN A 215 21.08 2.06 -0.90
C ASN A 215 19.81 2.93 -0.99
N LEU A 216 18.76 2.59 -0.26
CA LEU A 216 17.47 3.30 -0.31
C LEU A 216 17.53 4.62 0.51
N LYS A 217 18.25 5.60 0.00
CA LYS A 217 18.52 6.89 0.70
C LYS A 217 17.27 7.79 0.85
N ARG A 218 16.13 7.41 0.28
CA ARG A 218 14.85 8.13 0.39
C ARG A 218 13.83 7.39 1.23
N LEU A 219 14.17 6.21 1.76
CA LEU A 219 13.24 5.39 2.54
C LEU A 219 12.93 6.09 3.86
N LYS A 220 11.65 6.41 4.08
CA LYS A 220 11.11 7.08 5.25
C LYS A 220 10.34 6.15 6.16
N TYR A 221 9.54 5.27 5.60
CA TYR A 221 8.68 4.35 6.35
C TYR A 221 9.02 2.92 6.00
N PHE A 222 9.49 2.18 7.00
CA PHE A 222 9.78 0.77 6.87
C PHE A 222 9.05 -0.02 7.94
N TYR A 223 8.02 -0.76 7.53
CA TYR A 223 7.22 -1.60 8.42
C TYR A 223 7.35 -3.07 8.04
N ILE A 224 7.89 -3.87 8.98
CA ILE A 224 8.17 -5.29 8.82
C ILE A 224 7.76 -6.09 10.07
N HIS A 225 6.69 -5.64 10.76
CA HIS A 225 6.10 -6.34 11.91
C HIS A 225 5.63 -7.75 11.54
N HIS A 226 5.49 -8.62 12.56
CA HIS A 226 4.99 -9.98 12.34
C HIS A 226 5.71 -10.71 11.22
N ASN A 227 7.02 -10.89 11.41
CA ASN A 227 7.91 -11.65 10.56
C ASN A 227 8.81 -12.56 11.41
N ASN A 228 9.87 -13.12 10.84
CA ASN A 228 10.78 -14.04 11.49
C ASN A 228 12.19 -13.46 11.68
N LEU A 229 12.34 -12.14 11.75
CA LEU A 229 13.64 -11.48 11.88
C LEU A 229 14.29 -11.82 13.21
N ARG A 230 15.57 -12.21 13.17
CA ARG A 230 16.39 -12.50 14.37
C ARG A 230 17.35 -11.38 14.71
N PHE A 231 17.70 -10.55 13.75
CA PHE A 231 18.57 -9.39 13.92
C PHE A 231 18.22 -8.30 12.89
N LEU A 232 18.57 -7.07 13.21
CA LEU A 232 18.61 -5.95 12.27
C LEU A 232 20.09 -5.75 11.87
N PRO A 233 20.39 -5.56 10.56
CA PRO A 233 21.77 -5.30 10.13
C PRO A 233 22.31 -3.99 10.72
N GLU A 234 23.60 -3.99 11.13
CA GLU A 234 24.27 -2.82 11.72
C GLU A 234 24.19 -1.54 10.85
N TRP A 235 24.25 -1.72 9.52
CA TRP A 235 24.16 -0.59 8.59
C TRP A 235 22.79 0.15 8.64
N MET A 236 21.75 -0.43 9.23
CA MET A 236 20.48 0.26 9.41
C MET A 236 20.62 1.52 10.27
N ALA A 237 21.53 1.53 11.21
CA ALA A 237 21.87 2.70 12.02
C ALA A 237 22.35 3.92 11.19
N GLU A 238 22.76 3.68 9.94
CA GLU A 238 23.25 4.72 9.01
C GLU A 238 22.15 5.22 8.04
N MET A 239 20.90 4.72 8.18
CA MET A 239 19.79 5.11 7.32
C MET A 239 19.10 6.38 7.82
N ASP A 240 19.75 7.49 7.64
CA ASP A 240 19.35 8.81 8.17
C ASP A 240 17.96 9.29 7.68
N SER A 241 17.45 8.73 6.58
CA SER A 241 16.16 9.13 6.00
C SER A 241 14.94 8.44 6.64
N ILE A 242 15.16 7.35 7.39
CA ILE A 242 14.05 6.64 8.02
C ILE A 242 13.49 7.48 9.17
N GLU A 243 12.20 7.77 9.04
CA GLU A 243 11.39 8.53 9.98
C GLU A 243 10.62 7.59 10.93
N ARG A 244 10.16 6.46 10.38
CA ARG A 244 9.37 5.45 11.11
C ARG A 244 9.87 4.04 10.80
N LEU A 245 10.17 3.30 11.85
CA LEU A 245 10.64 1.92 11.77
C LEU A 245 9.77 1.03 12.65
N GLY A 246 9.08 0.07 12.03
CA GLY A 246 8.26 -0.90 12.72
C GLY A 246 8.77 -2.32 12.54
N VAL A 247 9.30 -2.92 13.61
CA VAL A 247 9.88 -4.26 13.67
C VAL A 247 9.26 -5.15 14.75
N GLY A 248 8.13 -4.73 15.32
CA GLY A 248 7.43 -5.50 16.36
C GLY A 248 7.00 -6.89 15.89
N TYR A 249 6.76 -7.78 16.86
CA TYR A 249 6.36 -9.17 16.58
C TYR A 249 7.35 -9.90 15.65
N ASN A 250 8.64 -9.88 16.05
CA ASN A 250 9.71 -10.61 15.42
C ASN A 250 10.47 -11.45 16.49
N GLN A 251 11.69 -11.85 16.22
CA GLN A 251 12.52 -12.66 17.11
C GLN A 251 13.86 -11.97 17.39
N LEU A 252 13.85 -10.62 17.44
CA LEU A 252 15.07 -9.82 17.62
C LEU A 252 15.63 -10.00 19.03
N LEU A 253 16.90 -10.37 19.12
CA LEU A 253 17.63 -10.53 20.39
C LEU A 253 18.31 -9.23 20.82
N GLU A 254 18.73 -8.42 19.85
CA GLU A 254 19.42 -7.15 20.03
C GLU A 254 19.06 -6.16 18.92
N LEU A 255 19.36 -4.90 19.15
CA LEU A 255 19.18 -3.82 18.15
C LEU A 255 20.54 -3.18 17.87
N PRO A 256 20.85 -2.83 16.62
CA PRO A 256 21.96 -1.92 16.32
C PRO A 256 21.68 -0.54 16.98
N ASP A 257 22.69 0.30 17.09
CA ASP A 257 22.54 1.64 17.69
C ASP A 257 21.68 2.58 16.82
N LEU A 258 20.37 2.34 16.84
CA LEU A 258 19.38 3.10 16.05
C LEU A 258 19.27 4.56 16.48
N ALA A 259 19.83 4.95 17.61
CA ALA A 259 19.90 6.36 18.02
C ALA A 259 20.69 7.23 17.03
N LYS A 260 21.58 6.62 16.24
CA LYS A 260 22.33 7.28 15.15
C LYS A 260 21.47 7.72 13.97
N MET A 261 20.30 7.11 13.78
CA MET A 261 19.37 7.45 12.67
C MET A 261 18.78 8.85 12.91
N LYS A 262 19.21 9.85 12.15
CA LYS A 262 18.93 11.27 12.43
C LYS A 262 17.44 11.62 12.40
N SER A 263 16.69 11.05 11.46
CA SER A 263 15.27 11.38 11.23
C SER A 263 14.31 10.47 11.99
N LEU A 264 14.77 9.42 12.66
CA LEU A 264 13.92 8.47 13.35
C LEU A 264 13.23 9.11 14.55
N TYR A 265 11.91 9.20 14.50
CA TYR A 265 11.06 9.70 15.58
C TYR A 265 9.97 8.71 16.02
N GLU A 266 9.73 7.65 15.25
CA GLU A 266 8.80 6.57 15.61
C GLU A 266 9.48 5.21 15.46
N PHE A 267 9.58 4.48 16.57
CA PHE A 267 10.08 3.11 16.60
C PHE A 267 9.10 2.19 17.33
N ASP A 268 8.75 1.10 16.68
CA ASP A 268 7.94 0.04 17.26
C ASP A 268 8.71 -1.28 17.20
N GLY A 269 9.20 -1.72 18.37
CA GLY A 269 9.91 -2.97 18.59
C GLY A 269 9.21 -3.89 19.59
N GLU A 270 7.86 -3.74 19.77
CA GLU A 270 7.10 -4.59 20.68
C GLU A 270 7.18 -6.08 20.32
N HIS A 271 6.96 -6.97 21.32
CA HIS A 271 6.91 -8.42 21.09
C HIS A 271 8.15 -8.94 20.32
N ASN A 272 9.33 -8.74 20.90
CA ASN A 272 10.59 -9.31 20.44
C ASN A 272 11.28 -10.10 21.60
N LEU A 273 12.54 -10.46 21.42
CA LEU A 273 13.32 -11.22 22.39
C LEU A 273 14.46 -10.38 22.98
N LEU A 274 14.31 -9.04 23.01
CA LEU A 274 15.34 -8.15 23.51
C LEU A 274 15.54 -8.41 25.02
N ASP A 275 16.76 -8.71 25.44
CA ASP A 275 17.14 -8.94 26.83
C ASP A 275 17.77 -7.71 27.51
N GLU A 276 18.19 -6.72 26.72
CA GLU A 276 18.68 -5.43 27.16
C GLU A 276 17.79 -4.28 26.65
N CYS A 277 17.48 -3.32 27.54
CA CYS A 277 16.76 -2.11 27.17
C CYS A 277 17.65 -1.22 26.27
N PRO A 278 17.17 -0.77 25.11
CA PRO A 278 17.98 0.04 24.17
C PRO A 278 18.06 1.50 24.64
N TRP A 279 18.78 1.76 25.72
CA TRP A 279 18.89 3.08 26.39
C TRP A 279 19.28 4.22 25.45
N SER A 280 20.19 3.97 24.50
CA SER A 280 20.56 4.98 23.51
C SER A 280 19.37 5.47 22.68
N LEU A 281 18.45 4.55 22.37
CA LEU A 281 17.22 4.87 21.64
C LEU A 281 16.16 5.52 22.53
N VAL A 282 16.05 5.07 23.80
CA VAL A 282 15.17 5.67 24.81
C VAL A 282 15.48 7.15 25.03
N GLU A 283 16.77 7.48 25.15
CA GLU A 283 17.26 8.84 25.41
C GLU A 283 17.46 9.67 24.12
N LYS A 284 17.12 9.10 22.95
CA LYS A 284 17.33 9.78 21.67
C LYS A 284 16.49 11.07 21.58
N PRO A 285 17.13 12.24 21.37
CA PRO A 285 16.41 13.49 21.15
C PRO A 285 15.49 13.43 19.93
N GLY A 286 14.24 13.88 20.10
CA GLY A 286 13.26 13.92 19.02
C GLY A 286 12.51 12.59 18.78
N MET A 287 12.70 11.59 19.64
CA MET A 287 11.82 10.40 19.64
C MET A 287 10.42 10.81 20.13
N GLU A 288 9.39 10.56 19.33
CA GLU A 288 8.02 10.91 19.66
C GLU A 288 7.20 9.67 20.08
N ILE A 289 7.49 8.52 19.46
CA ILE A 289 6.81 7.26 19.72
C ILE A 289 7.84 6.15 19.84
N LEU A 290 7.94 5.56 21.04
CA LEU A 290 8.79 4.42 21.32
C LEU A 290 7.98 3.33 22.00
N ILE A 291 7.84 2.17 21.31
CA ILE A 291 7.08 1.02 21.79
C ILE A 291 8.04 -0.16 21.93
N LEU A 292 8.22 -0.64 23.16
CA LEU A 292 9.16 -1.70 23.53
C LEU A 292 8.51 -2.81 24.36
N ARG A 293 7.22 -2.77 24.61
CA ARG A 293 6.51 -3.73 25.45
C ARG A 293 6.66 -5.17 24.97
N ASP A 294 6.45 -6.10 25.89
CA ASP A 294 6.51 -7.52 25.61
C ASP A 294 7.88 -7.97 25.05
N ASN A 295 8.96 -7.47 25.67
CA ASN A 295 10.34 -7.92 25.51
C ASN A 295 10.84 -8.57 26.83
N PHE A 296 12.11 -8.98 26.92
CA PHE A 296 12.65 -9.75 28.04
C PHE A 296 13.66 -8.97 28.91
N PHE A 297 13.89 -7.70 28.65
CA PHE A 297 14.79 -6.90 29.48
C PHE A 297 14.22 -6.73 30.89
N LYS A 298 15.11 -6.84 31.88
CA LYS A 298 14.79 -6.70 33.31
C LYS A 298 15.13 -5.29 33.74
N LEU A 299 14.12 -4.55 34.17
CA LEU A 299 14.26 -3.20 34.66
C LEU A 299 14.28 -3.16 36.18
N THR A 300 15.06 -2.27 36.73
CA THR A 300 14.94 -1.84 38.13
C THR A 300 13.76 -0.85 38.27
N LEU A 301 13.28 -0.66 39.48
CA LEU A 301 12.19 0.32 39.74
C LEU A 301 12.58 1.73 39.27
N GLU A 302 13.85 2.12 39.36
CA GLU A 302 14.33 3.43 38.94
C GLU A 302 14.28 3.55 37.42
N GLU A 303 14.63 2.52 36.67
CA GLU A 303 14.58 2.46 35.21
C GLU A 303 13.12 2.46 34.73
N GLU A 304 12.21 1.72 35.36
CA GLU A 304 10.77 1.76 35.05
C GLU A 304 10.20 3.18 35.20
N LEU A 305 10.49 3.84 36.35
CA LEU A 305 10.08 5.23 36.56
C LEU A 305 10.66 6.19 35.52
N HIS A 306 11.89 5.95 35.08
CA HIS A 306 12.53 6.74 34.04
C HIS A 306 11.83 6.59 32.70
N LEU A 307 11.51 5.34 32.27
CA LEU A 307 10.75 5.08 31.04
C LEU A 307 9.36 5.72 31.08
N ASP A 308 8.66 5.64 32.23
CA ASP A 308 7.37 6.29 32.41
C ASP A 308 7.45 7.82 32.23
N THR A 309 8.51 8.46 32.75
CA THR A 309 8.69 9.92 32.59
C THR A 309 8.93 10.33 31.16
N LEU A 310 9.52 9.45 30.35
CA LEU A 310 9.78 9.67 28.91
C LEU A 310 8.59 9.26 28.02
N GLY A 311 7.56 8.63 28.59
CA GLY A 311 6.37 8.18 27.87
C GLY A 311 6.64 6.98 26.94
N VAL A 312 7.66 6.18 27.27
CA VAL A 312 7.95 4.93 26.56
C VAL A 312 6.87 3.91 26.89
N ILE A 313 6.43 3.16 25.90
CA ILE A 313 5.49 2.03 26.08
C ILE A 313 6.35 0.75 26.15
N TYR A 314 6.48 0.14 27.35
CA TYR A 314 7.32 -1.04 27.60
C TYR A 314 6.59 -2.16 28.31
#